data_2b9c0186083011c3fca225c4dc3d6b87
#
_entry.id   2b9c0186083011c3fca225c4dc3d6b87
#
_cell.length_a   1.000
_cell.length_b   1.000
_cell.length_c   1.000
_cell.angle_alpha   90.00
_cell.angle_beta   90.00
_cell.angle_gamma   90.00
#
_symmetry.space_group_name_H-M   'P 1'
#
loop_
_entity.id
_entity.type
_entity.pdbx_description
1 polymer ?
#
loop_
_entity_poly.entity_id
_entity_poly.type
_entity_poly.pdbx_seq_one_letter_code
_entity_poly.pdbx_strand_id
1 'polypeptide(L)'
;MTSQNLGDLERNKFWLTGGVTNSDCRQQFSIQCTSSHLFPLADGSCNGFTFVNKFGRVLNYGTSIVDVNDLGTPSVYTWLTSPVQLEAISSSANDVATTGTGARTIVVQGLDANFEECEATINMAGLSASTATTQTFLRIHRAYVATSGTYGSTTAGSHIGNITIRTSGGGATHIYLNAATAPVGQSLVARYTIPAGKTGYLTHANFTAAGNKLSDFYLWRRFNADTVAAPYGVKRIIETFNGVSSYLSREWHIPIRLPEKTDIWGSVIGAGTGSNASLAFDIVMCDNVE
;
A
#
# COMPACT_ATOMS: atom_id res chain seq x y z
N MET A 1 -50.12 -7.11 -10.14
CA MET A 1 -48.74 -6.79 -9.69
C MET A 1 -48.86 -6.41 -8.24
N THR A 2 -48.37 -7.28 -7.40
CA THR A 2 -48.65 -7.32 -5.98
C THR A 2 -47.78 -6.33 -5.21
N SER A 3 -48.38 -5.68 -4.22
CA SER A 3 -47.84 -4.65 -3.33
C SER A 3 -46.62 -5.05 -2.47
N GLN A 4 -46.05 -6.22 -2.70
CA GLN A 4 -44.88 -6.70 -1.95
C GLN A 4 -43.57 -6.03 -2.28
N ASN A 5 -43.42 -5.44 -3.47
CA ASN A 5 -42.17 -4.85 -3.89
C ASN A 5 -41.92 -3.42 -3.35
N LEU A 6 -42.97 -2.69 -2.95
CA LEU A 6 -42.83 -1.34 -2.41
C LEU A 6 -42.34 -1.35 -0.94
N GLY A 7 -42.73 -2.34 -0.16
CA GLY A 7 -42.30 -2.47 1.22
C GLY A 7 -40.83 -2.85 1.37
N ASP A 8 -40.29 -3.59 0.41
CA ASP A 8 -38.87 -3.96 0.40
C ASP A 8 -37.97 -2.82 -0.12
N LEU A 9 -38.49 -2.04 -1.06
CA LEU A 9 -37.82 -0.83 -1.53
C LEU A 9 -37.79 0.28 -0.46
N GLU A 10 -38.87 0.44 0.30
CA GLU A 10 -38.91 1.40 1.41
C GLU A 10 -38.10 0.95 2.61
N ARG A 11 -38.02 -0.37 2.87
CA ARG A 11 -37.15 -0.92 3.90
C ARG A 11 -35.67 -0.72 3.56
N ASN A 12 -35.29 -0.93 2.31
CA ASN A 12 -33.94 -0.64 1.82
C ASN A 12 -33.64 0.86 1.83
N LYS A 13 -34.59 1.72 1.48
CA LYS A 13 -34.47 3.17 1.61
C LYS A 13 -34.33 3.62 3.06
N PHE A 14 -35.06 3.00 3.98
CA PHE A 14 -34.99 3.32 5.40
C PHE A 14 -33.59 3.06 5.97
N TRP A 15 -32.96 1.95 5.57
CA TRP A 15 -31.59 1.63 5.98
C TRP A 15 -30.53 2.51 5.30
N LEU A 16 -30.81 3.02 4.09
CA LEU A 16 -29.90 3.89 3.35
C LEU A 16 -30.07 5.40 3.69
N THR A 17 -31.26 5.80 4.17
CA THR A 17 -31.58 7.22 4.41
C THR A 17 -32.04 7.52 5.82
N GLY A 18 -32.39 6.52 6.62
CA GLY A 18 -33.03 6.69 7.92
C GLY A 18 -32.03 6.72 9.05
N GLY A 19 -31.53 7.91 9.38
CA GLY A 19 -31.16 8.26 10.75
C GLY A 19 -30.06 7.45 11.45
N VAL A 20 -29.21 6.70 10.72
CA VAL A 20 -27.92 6.28 11.27
C VAL A 20 -27.04 7.49 11.21
N THR A 21 -27.05 8.27 12.27
CA THR A 21 -26.03 9.30 12.48
C THR A 21 -24.68 8.60 12.39
N ASN A 22 -23.68 9.25 11.82
CA ASN A 22 -22.28 8.79 11.69
C ASN A 22 -21.62 8.33 13.01
N SER A 23 -22.39 8.18 14.06
CA SER A 23 -21.92 7.92 15.41
C SER A 23 -21.42 6.48 15.64
N ASP A 24 -21.63 5.56 14.71
CA ASP A 24 -21.14 4.18 14.88
C ASP A 24 -20.66 3.54 13.57
N CYS A 25 -19.42 3.83 13.22
CA CYS A 25 -18.73 3.16 12.11
C CYS A 25 -18.86 1.62 12.17
N ARG A 26 -18.99 1.05 13.36
CA ARG A 26 -19.11 -0.40 13.53
C ARG A 26 -20.46 -0.92 13.05
N GLN A 27 -21.54 -0.17 13.31
CA GLN A 27 -22.87 -0.53 12.82
C GLN A 27 -22.93 -0.41 11.29
N GLN A 28 -22.38 0.67 10.72
CA GLN A 28 -22.34 0.84 9.27
C GLN A 28 -21.49 -0.25 8.62
N PHE A 29 -20.33 -0.59 9.19
CA PHE A 29 -19.46 -1.64 8.66
C PHE A 29 -20.14 -3.02 8.72
N SER A 30 -20.84 -3.37 9.80
CA SER A 30 -21.53 -4.66 9.91
C SER A 30 -22.68 -4.83 8.92
N ILE A 31 -23.33 -3.72 8.52
CA ILE A 31 -24.39 -3.72 7.51
C ILE A 31 -23.81 -3.80 6.10
N GLN A 32 -22.65 -3.21 5.89
CA GLN A 32 -22.00 -3.11 4.56
C GLN A 32 -21.15 -4.33 4.17
N CYS A 33 -20.91 -5.27 5.07
CA CYS A 33 -20.20 -6.52 4.75
C CYS A 33 -20.99 -7.50 3.86
N THR A 34 -22.14 -7.11 3.32
CA THR A 34 -22.84 -7.89 2.30
C THR A 34 -22.34 -7.48 0.90
N SER A 35 -22.26 -8.43 -0.01
CA SER A 35 -21.73 -8.24 -1.37
C SER A 35 -22.37 -7.08 -2.16
N SER A 36 -23.57 -6.66 -1.79
CA SER A 36 -24.29 -5.54 -2.42
C SER A 36 -23.76 -4.15 -2.07
N HIS A 37 -22.92 -4.02 -1.05
CA HIS A 37 -22.37 -2.72 -0.59
C HIS A 37 -20.92 -2.47 -1.01
N LEU A 38 -20.28 -3.43 -1.66
CA LEU A 38 -18.90 -3.29 -2.11
C LEU A 38 -18.76 -2.24 -3.22
N PHE A 39 -19.77 -2.10 -4.09
CA PHE A 39 -19.73 -1.11 -5.16
C PHE A 39 -19.75 0.34 -4.65
N PRO A 40 -20.67 0.75 -3.74
CA PRO A 40 -20.62 2.06 -3.13
C PRO A 40 -19.33 2.36 -2.37
N LEU A 41 -18.69 1.36 -1.79
CA LEU A 41 -17.38 1.52 -1.18
C LEU A 41 -16.29 1.74 -2.23
N ALA A 42 -16.32 0.98 -3.32
CA ALA A 42 -15.32 1.05 -4.38
C ALA A 42 -15.38 2.35 -5.20
N ASP A 43 -16.59 2.89 -5.43
CA ASP A 43 -16.80 4.13 -6.16
C ASP A 43 -16.75 5.39 -5.28
N GLY A 44 -16.52 5.24 -3.97
CA GLY A 44 -16.40 6.34 -3.01
C GLY A 44 -17.73 7.00 -2.64
N SER A 45 -18.88 6.42 -3.01
CA SER A 45 -20.20 6.98 -2.65
C SER A 45 -20.61 6.67 -1.20
N CYS A 46 -19.84 5.85 -0.50
CA CYS A 46 -20.01 5.54 0.91
C CYS A 46 -19.32 6.60 1.78
N ASN A 47 -20.04 7.63 2.19
CA ASN A 47 -19.50 8.72 2.99
C ASN A 47 -18.82 8.21 4.27
N GLY A 48 -17.61 8.73 4.56
CA GLY A 48 -16.83 8.36 5.74
C GLY A 48 -16.12 7.01 5.63
N PHE A 49 -16.21 6.33 4.46
CA PHE A 49 -15.49 5.10 4.20
C PHE A 49 -14.59 5.21 2.99
N THR A 50 -13.42 4.58 3.08
CA THR A 50 -12.48 4.45 1.98
C THR A 50 -11.94 3.02 1.93
N PHE A 51 -11.39 2.64 0.79
CA PHE A 51 -10.82 1.31 0.58
C PHE A 51 -9.37 1.42 0.14
N VAL A 52 -8.52 0.59 0.72
CA VAL A 52 -7.11 0.49 0.36
C VAL A 52 -6.78 -0.95 0.03
N ASN A 53 -6.38 -1.20 -1.21
CA ASN A 53 -5.69 -2.42 -1.61
C ASN A 53 -4.19 -2.15 -1.65
N LYS A 54 -3.43 -2.89 -0.85
CA LYS A 54 -1.97 -2.84 -0.83
C LYS A 54 -1.41 -4.15 -1.33
N PHE A 55 -0.39 -4.04 -2.16
CA PHE A 55 0.32 -5.20 -2.67
C PHE A 55 1.81 -4.93 -2.79
N GLY A 56 2.59 -5.95 -2.58
CA GLY A 56 4.03 -5.90 -2.66
C GLY A 56 4.62 -7.19 -3.21
N ARG A 57 5.89 -7.09 -3.57
CA ARG A 57 6.68 -8.20 -4.09
C ARG A 57 8.08 -8.12 -3.53
N VAL A 58 8.69 -9.26 -3.30
CA VAL A 58 10.14 -9.39 -3.08
C VAL A 58 10.68 -10.49 -3.99
N LEU A 59 11.80 -10.22 -4.63
CA LEU A 59 12.47 -11.13 -5.57
C LEU A 59 13.77 -11.63 -4.99
N ASN A 60 14.13 -12.89 -5.29
CA ASN A 60 15.42 -13.51 -4.95
C ASN A 60 15.74 -13.52 -3.45
N TYR A 61 14.71 -13.62 -2.58
CA TYR A 61 14.96 -13.77 -1.16
C TYR A 61 15.46 -15.18 -0.79
N GLY A 62 15.96 -15.29 0.42
CA GLY A 62 16.59 -16.52 0.93
C GLY A 62 16.08 -16.91 2.30
N THR A 63 17.00 -17.45 3.12
CA THR A 63 16.73 -17.99 4.45
C THR A 63 16.76 -16.95 5.57
N SER A 64 16.92 -15.67 5.23
CA SER A 64 16.77 -14.57 6.17
C SER A 64 15.41 -13.91 5.98
N ILE A 65 14.81 -13.43 7.08
CA ILE A 65 13.55 -12.68 7.01
C ILE A 65 13.75 -11.37 6.25
N VAL A 66 12.84 -11.09 5.33
CA VAL A 66 12.79 -9.83 4.57
C VAL A 66 11.35 -9.34 4.48
N ASP A 67 11.16 -8.05 4.27
CA ASP A 67 9.81 -7.52 4.05
C ASP A 67 9.38 -7.70 2.59
N VAL A 68 8.09 -7.89 2.36
CA VAL A 68 7.52 -8.06 1.01
C VAL A 68 7.39 -6.68 0.35
N ASN A 69 8.55 -6.09 0.09
CA ASN A 69 8.72 -4.78 -0.53
C ASN A 69 9.76 -4.88 -1.64
N ASP A 70 9.44 -4.40 -2.85
CA ASP A 70 10.45 -4.22 -3.89
C ASP A 70 11.26 -2.95 -3.56
N LEU A 71 12.48 -3.17 -3.06
CA LEU A 71 13.47 -2.13 -2.74
C LEU A 71 14.73 -2.27 -3.62
N GLY A 72 14.64 -3.09 -4.68
CA GLY A 72 15.77 -3.46 -5.55
C GLY A 72 16.60 -4.63 -5.00
N THR A 73 16.70 -4.76 -3.71
CA THR A 73 17.32 -5.91 -3.00
C THR A 73 16.44 -6.35 -1.83
N PRO A 74 16.33 -7.67 -1.59
CA PRO A 74 15.60 -8.18 -0.44
C PRO A 74 16.16 -7.64 0.88
N SER A 75 15.33 -7.00 1.67
CA SER A 75 15.75 -6.42 2.95
C SER A 75 14.55 -6.19 3.88
N VAL A 76 14.84 -5.93 5.15
CA VAL A 76 13.85 -5.39 6.08
C VAL A 76 13.79 -3.89 5.91
N TYR A 77 12.58 -3.34 5.80
CA TYR A 77 12.38 -1.90 5.62
C TYR A 77 12.71 -1.14 6.91
N THR A 78 13.48 -0.08 6.75
CA THR A 78 13.79 0.84 7.86
C THR A 78 12.73 1.93 7.92
N TRP A 79 11.90 1.88 8.94
CA TRP A 79 10.86 2.88 9.18
C TRP A 79 11.45 4.22 9.58
N LEU A 80 10.95 5.29 8.99
CA LEU A 80 11.38 6.64 9.33
C LEU A 80 10.92 7.05 10.73
N THR A 81 11.79 7.75 11.45
CA THR A 81 11.52 8.35 12.75
C THR A 81 11.40 9.87 12.71
N SER A 82 11.70 10.46 11.55
CA SER A 82 11.52 11.89 11.25
C SER A 82 11.09 12.06 9.80
N PRO A 83 10.31 13.10 9.47
CA PRO A 83 9.93 13.37 8.10
C PRO A 83 11.14 13.72 7.23
N VAL A 84 11.14 13.20 5.99
CA VAL A 84 12.21 13.42 5.02
C VAL A 84 11.66 13.94 3.70
N GLN A 85 12.46 14.73 2.99
CA GLN A 85 12.23 15.03 1.59
C GLN A 85 12.72 13.86 0.73
N LEU A 86 12.08 13.65 -0.42
CA LEU A 86 12.38 12.56 -1.33
C LEU A 86 12.96 13.08 -2.63
N GLU A 87 13.79 12.26 -3.26
CA GLU A 87 14.28 12.42 -4.63
C GLU A 87 14.13 11.12 -5.39
N ALA A 88 14.08 11.19 -6.71
CA ALA A 88 14.07 10.03 -7.60
C ALA A 88 15.28 10.05 -8.53
N ILE A 89 15.83 8.87 -8.82
CA ILE A 89 16.89 8.68 -9.79
C ILE A 89 16.58 7.46 -10.64
N SER A 90 16.85 7.54 -11.95
CA SER A 90 16.71 6.40 -12.86
C SER A 90 18.06 5.83 -13.28
N SER A 91 18.10 4.57 -13.67
CA SER A 91 19.23 3.96 -14.37
C SER A 91 19.23 4.23 -15.88
N SER A 92 18.28 5.03 -16.40
CA SER A 92 18.17 5.41 -17.81
C SER A 92 18.08 6.92 -17.99
N ALA A 93 18.86 7.46 -18.93
CA ALA A 93 18.78 8.86 -19.34
C ALA A 93 17.43 9.21 -19.99
N ASN A 94 16.68 8.21 -20.46
CA ASN A 94 15.39 8.39 -21.11
C ASN A 94 14.22 8.61 -20.12
N ASP A 95 14.44 8.45 -18.82
CA ASP A 95 13.49 8.80 -17.77
C ASP A 95 13.73 10.25 -17.31
N VAL A 96 13.41 11.22 -18.16
CA VAL A 96 13.63 12.65 -17.93
C VAL A 96 12.43 13.48 -18.33
N ALA A 97 12.08 14.48 -17.52
CA ALA A 97 10.80 15.20 -17.58
C ALA A 97 10.50 15.89 -18.92
N THR A 98 11.51 16.47 -19.58
CA THR A 98 11.28 17.35 -20.74
C THR A 98 11.21 16.58 -22.06
N THR A 99 12.14 15.65 -22.30
CA THR A 99 12.34 15.00 -23.61
C THR A 99 12.38 13.48 -23.52
N GLY A 100 12.23 12.91 -22.31
CA GLY A 100 12.33 11.48 -22.11
C GLY A 100 11.23 10.69 -22.81
N THR A 101 11.59 9.51 -23.31
CA THR A 101 10.66 8.53 -23.86
C THR A 101 10.09 7.58 -22.77
N GLY A 102 10.73 7.51 -21.61
CA GLY A 102 10.28 6.80 -20.42
C GLY A 102 9.50 7.69 -19.45
N ALA A 103 9.68 7.46 -18.16
CA ALA A 103 9.01 8.22 -17.10
C ALA A 103 9.40 9.69 -17.16
N ARG A 104 8.40 10.56 -17.16
CA ARG A 104 8.60 12.02 -17.08
C ARG A 104 8.29 12.55 -15.69
N THR A 105 7.20 12.08 -15.09
CA THR A 105 6.82 12.45 -13.73
C THR A 105 6.42 11.21 -12.92
N ILE A 106 6.71 11.26 -11.63
CA ILE A 106 6.30 10.26 -10.65
C ILE A 106 5.51 10.96 -9.57
N VAL A 107 4.39 10.37 -9.16
CA VAL A 107 3.66 10.76 -7.95
C VAL A 107 4.05 9.83 -6.83
N VAL A 108 4.36 10.39 -5.68
CA VAL A 108 4.61 9.68 -4.42
C VAL A 108 3.51 10.01 -3.44
N GLN A 109 2.92 8.99 -2.83
CA GLN A 109 1.85 9.10 -1.84
C GLN A 109 2.31 8.52 -0.50
N GLY A 110 1.92 9.17 0.58
CA GLY A 110 2.30 8.77 1.92
C GLY A 110 1.62 9.58 3.00
N LEU A 111 2.26 9.65 4.16
CA LEU A 111 1.81 10.45 5.29
C LEU A 111 2.90 11.43 5.69
N ASP A 112 2.50 12.62 6.07
CA ASP A 112 3.36 13.67 6.60
C ASP A 112 3.73 13.45 8.08
N ALA A 113 4.29 14.49 8.72
CA ALA A 113 4.67 14.46 10.15
C ALA A 113 3.47 14.25 11.10
N ASN A 114 2.27 14.65 10.69
CA ASN A 114 1.04 14.54 11.47
C ASN A 114 0.29 13.24 11.20
N PHE A 115 0.82 12.37 10.32
CA PHE A 115 0.13 11.20 9.80
C PHE A 115 -1.09 11.55 8.94
N GLU A 116 -1.11 12.74 8.36
CA GLU A 116 -2.09 13.14 7.36
C GLU A 116 -1.66 12.70 5.97
N GLU A 117 -2.62 12.34 5.12
CA GLU A 117 -2.35 11.91 3.76
C GLU A 117 -1.75 13.05 2.94
N CYS A 118 -0.65 12.77 2.27
CA CYS A 118 0.05 13.73 1.44
C CYS A 118 0.62 13.09 0.17
N GLU A 119 0.84 13.91 -0.84
CA GLU A 119 1.49 13.48 -2.08
C GLU A 119 2.45 14.53 -2.62
N ALA A 120 3.35 14.11 -3.47
CA ALA A 120 4.26 14.98 -4.21
C ALA A 120 4.51 14.43 -5.62
N THR A 121 4.60 15.35 -6.58
CA THR A 121 5.04 15.04 -7.94
C THR A 121 6.52 15.32 -8.08
N ILE A 122 7.27 14.34 -8.57
CA ILE A 122 8.70 14.42 -8.85
C ILE A 122 8.91 14.46 -10.36
N ASN A 123 9.60 15.49 -10.86
CA ASN A 123 10.06 15.57 -12.24
C ASN A 123 11.33 14.74 -12.37
N MET A 124 11.33 13.76 -13.28
CA MET A 124 12.48 12.88 -13.49
C MET A 124 13.66 13.62 -14.12
N ALA A 125 14.87 13.27 -13.70
CA ALA A 125 16.13 13.87 -14.15
C ALA A 125 17.11 12.86 -14.79
N GLY A 126 16.58 11.70 -15.23
CA GLY A 126 17.36 10.65 -15.87
C GLY A 126 18.35 10.00 -14.90
N LEU A 127 19.63 9.98 -15.30
CA LEU A 127 20.74 9.42 -14.52
C LEU A 127 21.14 10.28 -13.31
N SER A 128 20.63 11.49 -13.20
CA SER A 128 20.85 12.38 -12.07
C SER A 128 19.70 12.30 -11.08
N ALA A 129 19.96 12.60 -9.82
CA ALA A 129 18.91 12.76 -8.84
C ALA A 129 17.99 13.94 -9.22
N SER A 130 16.70 13.78 -9.04
CA SER A 130 15.73 14.85 -9.22
C SER A 130 15.91 15.94 -8.15
N THR A 131 15.27 17.08 -8.35
CA THR A 131 15.05 18.02 -7.25
C THR A 131 14.28 17.34 -6.12
N ALA A 132 14.68 17.62 -4.87
CA ALA A 132 14.00 17.13 -3.70
C ALA A 132 12.56 17.66 -3.64
N THR A 133 11.66 16.84 -3.12
CA THR A 133 10.26 17.26 -2.88
C THR A 133 10.21 18.39 -1.85
N THR A 134 9.27 19.32 -2.00
CA THR A 134 8.96 20.30 -0.95
C THR A 134 8.14 19.65 0.18
N GLN A 135 7.25 18.74 -0.19
CA GLN A 135 6.53 17.90 0.76
C GLN A 135 7.50 16.96 1.49
N THR A 136 7.35 16.83 2.79
CA THR A 136 8.07 15.85 3.60
C THR A 136 7.18 14.67 3.95
N PHE A 137 7.78 13.48 4.05
CA PHE A 137 7.09 12.22 4.29
C PHE A 137 7.67 11.52 5.53
N LEU A 138 6.79 11.11 6.43
CA LEU A 138 7.13 10.21 7.54
C LEU A 138 6.79 8.76 7.20
N ARG A 139 5.79 8.56 6.31
CA ARG A 139 5.43 7.26 5.74
C ARG A 139 5.31 7.38 4.22
N ILE A 140 5.81 6.36 3.52
CA ILE A 140 5.79 6.33 2.06
C ILE A 140 5.06 5.05 1.66
N HIS A 141 3.86 5.21 1.10
CA HIS A 141 2.96 4.11 0.84
C HIS A 141 3.00 3.63 -0.59
N ARG A 142 3.13 4.56 -1.54
CA ARG A 142 3.01 4.28 -2.97
C ARG A 142 3.79 5.29 -3.77
N ALA A 143 4.29 4.83 -4.92
CA ALA A 143 4.70 5.71 -6.00
C ALA A 143 4.33 5.09 -7.33
N TYR A 144 4.03 5.92 -8.31
CA TYR A 144 3.71 5.48 -9.66
C TYR A 144 4.15 6.51 -10.69
N VAL A 145 4.40 6.01 -11.90
CA VAL A 145 4.69 6.86 -13.06
C VAL A 145 3.38 7.54 -13.48
N ALA A 146 3.33 8.87 -13.34
CA ALA A 146 2.15 9.64 -13.68
C ALA A 146 2.11 10.02 -15.15
N THR A 147 3.27 10.34 -15.75
CA THR A 147 3.38 10.66 -17.17
C THR A 147 4.60 9.97 -17.79
N SER A 148 4.45 9.52 -19.02
CA SER A 148 5.50 8.90 -19.83
C SER A 148 5.61 9.57 -21.20
N GLY A 149 6.80 9.52 -21.79
CA GLY A 149 7.06 10.09 -23.11
C GLY A 149 6.64 9.21 -24.28
N THR A 150 6.30 7.94 -24.02
CA THR A 150 5.85 6.99 -25.05
C THR A 150 4.50 6.43 -24.66
N TYR A 151 3.59 6.33 -25.62
CA TYR A 151 2.30 5.69 -25.42
C TYR A 151 2.46 4.20 -25.10
N GLY A 152 1.67 3.70 -24.17
CA GLY A 152 1.83 2.37 -23.57
C GLY A 152 1.89 1.20 -24.54
N SER A 153 2.85 0.32 -24.29
CA SER A 153 2.99 -1.00 -24.89
C SER A 153 3.52 -1.97 -23.83
N THR A 154 3.77 -3.23 -24.20
CA THR A 154 4.34 -4.22 -23.28
C THR A 154 5.77 -3.88 -22.82
N THR A 155 6.50 -3.04 -23.56
CA THR A 155 7.90 -2.68 -23.30
C THR A 155 8.13 -1.18 -23.13
N ALA A 156 7.09 -0.37 -23.27
CA ALA A 156 7.17 1.09 -23.20
C ALA A 156 5.86 1.65 -22.61
N GLY A 157 5.85 2.96 -22.35
CA GLY A 157 4.67 3.67 -21.83
C GLY A 157 4.61 3.78 -20.32
N SER A 158 5.73 3.52 -19.65
CA SER A 158 5.93 3.74 -18.23
C SER A 158 7.32 4.30 -18.00
N HIS A 159 8.28 3.49 -17.56
CA HIS A 159 9.68 3.87 -17.36
C HIS A 159 10.60 2.93 -18.15
N ILE A 160 11.83 3.36 -18.41
CA ILE A 160 12.83 2.58 -19.17
C ILE A 160 13.89 2.00 -18.25
N GLY A 161 14.41 2.83 -17.33
CA GLY A 161 15.36 2.38 -16.31
C GLY A 161 14.69 1.97 -15.02
N ASN A 162 15.44 1.31 -14.15
CA ASN A 162 15.03 1.11 -12.77
C ASN A 162 14.99 2.47 -12.07
N ILE A 163 13.91 2.77 -11.37
CA ILE A 163 13.77 4.04 -10.67
C ILE A 163 13.81 3.79 -9.17
N THR A 164 14.71 4.51 -8.50
CA THR A 164 14.84 4.50 -7.04
C THR A 164 14.28 5.79 -6.47
N ILE A 165 13.34 5.68 -5.54
CA ILE A 165 12.84 6.79 -4.74
C ILE A 165 13.44 6.65 -3.35
N ARG A 166 14.17 7.67 -2.92
CA ARG A 166 15.00 7.66 -1.71
C ARG A 166 14.92 8.97 -0.95
N THR A 167 15.40 8.98 0.28
CA THR A 167 15.62 10.21 1.02
C THR A 167 16.57 11.10 0.23
N SER A 168 16.23 12.37 0.10
CA SER A 168 17.02 13.39 -0.60
C SER A 168 18.48 13.44 -0.12
N GLY A 169 19.41 13.70 -1.05
CA GLY A 169 20.85 13.69 -0.78
C GLY A 169 21.49 12.30 -0.82
N GLY A 170 20.87 11.33 -1.50
CA GLY A 170 21.40 9.97 -1.66
C GLY A 170 21.16 9.07 -0.46
N GLY A 171 20.15 9.36 0.35
CA GLY A 171 19.83 8.57 1.55
C GLY A 171 19.14 7.22 1.28
N ALA A 172 18.44 6.71 2.29
CA ALA A 172 17.81 5.39 2.27
C ALA A 172 16.76 5.25 1.15
N THR A 173 16.74 4.08 0.49
CA THR A 173 15.74 3.71 -0.52
C THR A 173 14.42 3.34 0.15
N HIS A 174 13.34 3.94 -0.35
CA HIS A 174 11.99 3.66 0.14
C HIS A 174 11.15 2.89 -0.88
N ILE A 175 11.36 3.12 -2.17
CA ILE A 175 10.64 2.48 -3.26
C ILE A 175 11.59 2.24 -4.42
N TYR A 176 11.38 1.12 -5.10
CA TYR A 176 12.09 0.76 -6.32
C TYR A 176 11.08 0.32 -7.38
N LEU A 177 11.12 0.98 -8.55
CA LEU A 177 10.35 0.60 -9.71
C LEU A 177 11.24 -0.20 -10.65
N ASN A 178 10.99 -1.48 -10.75
CA ASN A 178 11.82 -2.41 -11.51
C ASN A 178 11.43 -2.40 -12.99
N ALA A 179 12.42 -2.32 -13.89
CA ALA A 179 12.25 -2.36 -15.33
C ALA A 179 12.76 -3.65 -15.99
N ALA A 180 13.26 -4.63 -15.23
CA ALA A 180 14.06 -5.74 -15.75
C ALA A 180 13.31 -6.67 -16.76
N THR A 181 12.02 -6.91 -16.57
CA THR A 181 11.23 -7.79 -17.47
C THR A 181 10.17 -7.00 -18.23
N ALA A 182 9.44 -6.16 -17.49
CA ALA A 182 8.49 -5.20 -18.02
C ALA A 182 8.44 -4.05 -17.01
N PRO A 183 8.35 -2.79 -17.47
CA PRO A 183 8.21 -1.66 -16.56
C PRO A 183 6.95 -1.80 -15.72
N VAL A 184 7.11 -1.85 -14.39
CA VAL A 184 5.97 -2.08 -13.49
C VAL A 184 5.07 -0.85 -13.33
N GLY A 185 5.58 0.34 -13.62
CA GLY A 185 4.84 1.60 -13.59
C GLY A 185 4.43 2.09 -12.20
N GLN A 186 4.48 1.24 -11.18
CA GLN A 186 4.15 1.57 -9.81
C GLN A 186 4.92 0.73 -8.79
N SER A 187 4.91 1.19 -7.54
CA SER A 187 5.58 0.52 -6.44
C SER A 187 4.89 -0.80 -6.06
N LEU A 188 5.70 -1.78 -5.71
CA LEU A 188 5.27 -3.09 -5.22
C LEU A 188 5.72 -3.24 -3.76
N VAL A 189 5.01 -2.55 -2.84
CA VAL A 189 5.33 -2.51 -1.41
C VAL A 189 4.11 -2.87 -0.58
N ALA A 190 4.19 -3.99 0.16
CA ALA A 190 3.12 -4.48 1.02
C ALA A 190 3.26 -3.91 2.44
N ARG A 191 3.23 -2.58 2.54
CA ARG A 191 3.19 -1.85 3.82
C ARG A 191 2.23 -0.68 3.72
N TYR A 192 1.58 -0.38 4.83
CA TYR A 192 0.67 0.74 4.95
C TYR A 192 0.66 1.25 6.39
N THR A 193 0.26 2.47 6.59
CA THR A 193 0.02 3.05 7.91
C THR A 193 -1.36 3.71 7.89
N ILE A 194 -2.17 3.42 8.89
CA ILE A 194 -3.49 4.02 9.00
C ILE A 194 -3.32 5.51 9.31
N PRO A 195 -3.88 6.41 8.49
CA PRO A 195 -3.78 7.85 8.71
C PRO A 195 -4.38 8.29 10.04
N ALA A 196 -3.98 9.48 10.50
CA ALA A 196 -4.62 10.14 11.62
C ALA A 196 -6.12 10.38 11.32
N GLY A 197 -6.96 10.31 12.35
CA GLY A 197 -8.41 10.49 12.21
C GLY A 197 -9.15 9.33 11.53
N LYS A 198 -8.47 8.19 11.25
CA LYS A 198 -9.10 7.02 10.62
C LYS A 198 -8.91 5.74 11.42
N THR A 199 -9.86 4.83 11.30
CA THR A 199 -9.74 3.44 11.76
C THR A 199 -9.78 2.50 10.56
N GLY A 200 -8.80 1.61 10.44
CA GLY A 200 -8.75 0.57 9.42
C GLY A 200 -9.32 -0.76 9.91
N TYR A 201 -9.87 -1.51 8.99
CA TYR A 201 -10.37 -2.88 9.19
C TYR A 201 -9.75 -3.76 8.12
N LEU A 202 -8.80 -4.59 8.51
CA LEU A 202 -8.19 -5.58 7.62
C LEU A 202 -9.20 -6.70 7.38
N THR A 203 -9.55 -6.93 6.11
CA THR A 203 -10.58 -7.89 5.70
C THR A 203 -10.02 -9.10 5.00
N HIS A 204 -8.94 -8.93 4.24
CA HIS A 204 -8.41 -9.97 3.38
C HIS A 204 -6.89 -9.84 3.20
N ALA A 205 -6.22 -10.98 2.98
CA ALA A 205 -4.83 -11.01 2.52
C ALA A 205 -4.57 -12.21 1.62
N ASN A 206 -3.75 -12.02 0.62
CA ASN A 206 -3.27 -13.04 -0.32
C ASN A 206 -1.75 -13.14 -0.25
N PHE A 207 -1.25 -14.37 -0.20
CA PHE A 207 0.17 -14.68 -0.16
C PHE A 207 0.52 -15.59 -1.33
N THR A 208 1.58 -15.29 -2.05
CA THR A 208 2.11 -16.17 -3.09
C THR A 208 3.59 -16.39 -2.88
N ALA A 209 4.03 -17.64 -3.06
CA ALA A 209 5.43 -18.00 -3.11
C ALA A 209 5.72 -18.72 -4.44
N ALA A 210 6.83 -18.38 -5.08
CA ALA A 210 7.27 -18.98 -6.33
C ALA A 210 8.68 -19.57 -6.18
N GLY A 211 9.05 -20.50 -7.08
CA GLY A 211 10.36 -21.13 -7.06
C GLY A 211 10.38 -22.53 -6.42
N ASN A 212 9.21 -23.15 -6.25
CA ASN A 212 9.06 -24.52 -5.68
C ASN A 212 9.71 -24.67 -4.29
N LYS A 213 9.74 -23.61 -3.51
CA LYS A 213 10.30 -23.60 -2.15
C LYS A 213 9.24 -23.14 -1.17
N LEU A 214 9.17 -23.85 -0.05
CA LEU A 214 8.30 -23.46 1.06
C LEU A 214 8.74 -22.12 1.62
N SER A 215 7.77 -21.30 1.99
CA SER A 215 8.02 -20.00 2.57
C SER A 215 7.06 -19.75 3.73
N ASP A 216 7.58 -19.11 4.75
CA ASP A 216 6.79 -18.70 5.90
C ASP A 216 6.54 -17.19 5.79
N PHE A 217 5.26 -16.79 5.89
CA PHE A 217 4.85 -15.41 5.86
C PHE A 217 4.42 -14.96 7.24
N TYR A 218 4.68 -13.69 7.51
CA TYR A 218 4.34 -13.01 8.74
C TYR A 218 3.62 -11.72 8.39
N LEU A 219 2.41 -11.54 8.92
CA LEU A 219 1.70 -10.27 8.85
C LEU A 219 1.85 -9.56 10.19
N TRP A 220 2.40 -8.34 10.16
CA TRP A 220 2.76 -7.56 11.33
C TRP A 220 1.91 -6.31 11.48
N ARG A 221 1.78 -5.84 12.71
CA ARG A 221 1.30 -4.50 13.04
C ARG A 221 2.14 -3.88 14.14
N ARG A 222 2.17 -2.54 14.15
CA ARG A 222 2.71 -1.73 15.24
C ARG A 222 1.76 -0.57 15.50
N PHE A 223 1.23 -0.47 16.71
CA PHE A 223 0.41 0.64 17.15
C PHE A 223 1.28 1.84 17.53
N ASN A 224 0.67 3.03 17.56
CA ASN A 224 1.30 4.28 17.97
C ASN A 224 2.62 4.52 17.19
N ALA A 225 2.54 4.46 15.87
CA ALA A 225 3.68 4.65 14.99
C ALA A 225 4.25 6.09 15.03
N ASP A 226 3.53 7.02 15.67
CA ASP A 226 3.96 8.37 16.00
C ASP A 226 4.88 8.44 17.22
N THR A 227 4.94 7.39 18.04
CA THR A 227 5.89 7.30 19.16
C THR A 227 7.28 6.96 18.60
N VAL A 228 8.02 7.99 18.15
CA VAL A 228 9.34 7.88 17.53
C VAL A 228 10.51 8.06 18.51
N ALA A 229 10.21 8.22 19.81
CA ALA A 229 11.16 8.22 20.92
C ALA A 229 10.89 7.03 21.85
N ALA A 230 11.91 6.51 22.50
CA ALA A 230 11.76 5.41 23.46
C ALA A 230 10.90 5.81 24.69
N PRO A 231 10.04 4.90 25.18
CA PRO A 231 9.81 3.51 24.72
C PRO A 231 8.92 3.44 23.48
N TYR A 232 9.35 2.72 22.45
CA TYR A 232 8.62 2.58 21.20
C TYR A 232 7.43 1.63 21.30
N GLY A 233 6.40 1.84 20.46
CA GLY A 233 5.40 0.84 20.17
C GLY A 233 6.05 -0.42 19.61
N VAL A 234 5.72 -1.59 20.15
CA VAL A 234 6.31 -2.87 19.71
C VAL A 234 5.56 -3.44 18.52
N LYS A 235 6.28 -4.04 17.59
CA LYS A 235 5.67 -4.83 16.52
C LYS A 235 5.06 -6.11 17.08
N ARG A 236 3.88 -6.46 16.60
CA ARG A 236 3.17 -7.69 16.96
C ARG A 236 2.71 -8.41 15.71
N ILE A 237 2.73 -9.73 15.76
CA ILE A 237 2.19 -10.56 14.69
C ILE A 237 0.66 -10.44 14.72
N ILE A 238 0.06 -10.26 13.54
CA ILE A 238 -1.37 -10.44 13.29
C ILE A 238 -1.63 -11.93 13.09
N GLU A 239 -0.90 -12.54 12.14
CA GLU A 239 -1.01 -13.95 11.80
C GLU A 239 0.28 -14.46 11.14
N THR A 240 0.51 -15.78 11.20
CA THR A 240 1.64 -16.46 10.54
C THR A 240 1.10 -17.53 9.61
N PHE A 241 1.76 -17.71 8.48
CA PHE A 241 1.41 -18.70 7.47
C PHE A 241 2.67 -19.49 7.12
N ASN A 242 2.76 -20.73 7.58
CA ASN A 242 3.94 -21.55 7.44
C ASN A 242 3.82 -22.51 6.25
N GLY A 243 4.91 -22.74 5.55
CA GLY A 243 5.00 -23.73 4.50
C GLY A 243 4.18 -23.41 3.24
N VAL A 244 4.00 -22.14 2.92
CA VAL A 244 3.30 -21.72 1.68
C VAL A 244 4.17 -22.10 0.48
N SER A 245 3.64 -22.95 -0.41
CA SER A 245 4.34 -23.43 -1.61
C SER A 245 3.94 -22.74 -2.89
N SER A 246 2.74 -22.14 -2.95
CA SER A 246 2.22 -21.46 -4.14
C SER A 246 1.35 -20.27 -3.77
N TYR A 247 0.12 -20.50 -3.38
CA TYR A 247 -0.89 -19.47 -3.09
C TYR A 247 -1.63 -19.79 -1.82
N LEU A 248 -1.88 -18.78 -1.02
CA LEU A 248 -2.74 -18.82 0.15
C LEU A 248 -3.61 -17.56 0.18
N SER A 249 -4.91 -17.72 0.41
CA SER A 249 -5.85 -16.63 0.66
C SER A 249 -6.36 -16.72 2.09
N ARG A 250 -6.43 -15.58 2.74
CA ARG A 250 -6.96 -15.44 4.09
C ARG A 250 -8.02 -14.34 4.13
N GLU A 251 -9.24 -14.72 4.45
CA GLU A 251 -10.34 -13.80 4.73
C GLU A 251 -10.66 -13.82 6.22
N TRP A 252 -10.83 -12.65 6.82
CA TRP A 252 -11.26 -12.51 8.20
C TRP A 252 -12.76 -12.20 8.25
N HIS A 253 -13.58 -13.17 8.62
CA HIS A 253 -15.04 -12.98 8.81
C HIS A 253 -15.32 -11.89 9.85
N ILE A 254 -14.48 -11.77 10.87
CA ILE A 254 -14.47 -10.64 11.78
C ILE A 254 -13.21 -9.85 11.43
N PRO A 255 -13.34 -8.67 10.78
CA PRO A 255 -12.19 -7.88 10.39
C PRO A 255 -11.30 -7.47 11.55
N ILE A 256 -10.01 -7.41 11.31
CA ILE A 256 -9.04 -7.01 12.33
C ILE A 256 -8.97 -5.49 12.40
N ARG A 257 -9.34 -4.92 13.54
CA ARG A 257 -9.29 -3.48 13.76
C ARG A 257 -7.85 -2.99 13.87
N LEU A 258 -7.55 -1.93 13.12
CA LEU A 258 -6.29 -1.18 13.10
C LEU A 258 -6.60 0.28 13.44
N PRO A 259 -6.35 0.72 14.68
CA PRO A 259 -6.51 2.14 15.05
C PRO A 259 -5.66 3.05 14.17
N GLU A 260 -5.96 4.36 14.20
CA GLU A 260 -5.10 5.36 13.58
C GLU A 260 -3.62 5.18 13.97
N LYS A 261 -2.71 5.64 13.12
CA LYS A 261 -1.26 5.57 13.33
C LYS A 261 -0.76 4.15 13.60
N THR A 262 -1.41 3.16 12.99
CA THR A 262 -0.98 1.76 13.04
C THR A 262 -0.24 1.42 11.75
N ASP A 263 1.03 1.03 11.87
CA ASP A 263 1.77 0.41 10.76
C ASP A 263 1.32 -1.04 10.57
N ILE A 264 1.12 -1.47 9.32
CA ILE A 264 0.89 -2.85 8.91
C ILE A 264 1.83 -3.20 7.75
N TRP A 265 2.44 -4.39 7.78
CA TRP A 265 3.31 -4.87 6.71
C TRP A 265 3.46 -6.38 6.72
N GLY A 266 3.94 -6.93 5.62
CA GLY A 266 4.26 -8.35 5.51
C GLY A 266 5.74 -8.63 5.37
N SER A 267 6.18 -9.73 5.97
CA SER A 267 7.54 -10.26 5.82
C SER A 267 7.48 -11.72 5.40
N VAL A 268 8.55 -12.20 4.82
CA VAL A 268 8.69 -13.59 4.35
C VAL A 268 10.09 -14.12 4.65
N ILE A 269 10.17 -15.42 4.88
CA ILE A 269 11.42 -16.19 4.95
C ILE A 269 11.25 -17.44 4.09
N GLY A 270 12.24 -17.79 3.29
CA GLY A 270 12.22 -18.96 2.41
C GLY A 270 13.03 -20.13 2.97
N ALA A 271 12.70 -21.34 2.55
CA ALA A 271 13.50 -22.53 2.82
C ALA A 271 14.82 -22.60 2.02
N GLY A 272 15.07 -21.64 1.12
CA GLY A 272 16.30 -21.56 0.31
C GLY A 272 16.36 -20.27 -0.50
N THR A 273 17.50 -20.04 -1.16
CA THR A 273 17.76 -18.84 -1.97
C THR A 273 17.03 -18.86 -3.33
N GLY A 274 16.80 -17.68 -3.91
CA GLY A 274 16.20 -17.55 -5.24
C GLY A 274 14.69 -17.73 -5.26
N SER A 275 14.00 -17.53 -4.14
CA SER A 275 12.56 -17.53 -4.03
C SER A 275 12.00 -16.14 -4.34
N ASN A 276 10.74 -16.07 -4.82
CA ASN A 276 10.01 -14.83 -5.04
C ASN A 276 8.69 -14.90 -4.28
N ALA A 277 8.28 -13.80 -3.69
CA ALA A 277 7.02 -13.73 -2.98
C ALA A 277 6.24 -12.46 -3.32
N SER A 278 4.93 -12.57 -3.22
CA SER A 278 4.02 -11.42 -3.25
C SER A 278 3.04 -11.51 -2.10
N LEU A 279 2.61 -10.36 -1.64
CA LEU A 279 1.58 -10.19 -0.63
C LEU A 279 0.65 -9.07 -1.08
N ALA A 280 -0.65 -9.31 -1.00
CA ALA A 280 -1.65 -8.25 -1.09
C ALA A 280 -2.57 -8.32 0.13
N PHE A 281 -3.08 -7.17 0.56
CA PHE A 281 -4.09 -7.10 1.61
C PHE A 281 -5.04 -5.92 1.40
N ASP A 282 -6.26 -6.10 1.93
CA ASP A 282 -7.36 -5.18 1.78
C ASP A 282 -7.76 -4.59 3.14
N ILE A 283 -7.87 -3.27 3.18
CA ILE A 283 -8.27 -2.52 4.37
C ILE A 283 -9.46 -1.63 3.99
N VAL A 284 -10.56 -1.77 4.70
CA VAL A 284 -11.63 -0.78 4.71
C VAL A 284 -11.32 0.20 5.82
N MET A 285 -11.32 1.48 5.51
CA MET A 285 -11.09 2.56 6.49
C MET A 285 -12.38 3.33 6.70
N CYS A 286 -12.60 3.78 7.92
CA CYS A 286 -13.64 4.75 8.24
C CYS A 286 -13.06 5.91 9.06
N ASP A 287 -13.70 7.08 8.90
CA ASP A 287 -13.36 8.23 9.70
C ASP A 287 -13.67 7.97 11.17
N ASN A 288 -12.78 8.41 12.06
CA ASN A 288 -13.06 8.37 13.49
C ASN A 288 -14.17 9.39 13.78
N VAL A 289 -15.16 8.97 14.55
CA VAL A 289 -16.21 9.88 15.05
C VAL A 289 -15.68 10.53 16.32
N GLU A 290 -15.66 11.85 16.34
CA GLU A 290 -15.37 12.65 17.54
C GLU A 290 -16.48 12.53 18.58
#